data_b7b1312424895b8e9ac72838016a375a
#
_entry.id   b7b1312424895b8e9ac72838016a375a
#
_cell.length_a   1.000
_cell.length_b   1.000
_cell.length_c   1.000
_cell.angle_alpha   90.00
_cell.angle_beta   90.00
_cell.angle_gamma   90.00
#
_symmetry.space_group_name_H-M   'P 1'
#
loop_
_entity.id
_entity.type
_entity.pdbx_description
1 polymer ?
#
loop_
_entity_poly.entity_id
_entity_poly.type
_entity_poly.pdbx_seq_one_letter_code
_entity_poly.pdbx_strand_id
1 'polypeptide(L)'
;IAEPGFPSSDFDGELQLLLQEMGKNPPYDVYLIPSGTQLFGMKGGNKEAMSFMETLDTTRAYNRSNVNFLPKQVKLFSDGAIYSQLMQMKDGYTDGHHGEWMTPLSLFEEQLMMYWNNDYKIHVHANGDLGQQMVIDLVQKAQNINPKQDHRLTLHHMGYFDKPMAEKMKNLGIGI
;
A
#
# COMPACT_ATOMS: atom_id res chain seq x y z
N ILE A 1 -8.70 15.15 0.88
CA ILE A 1 -8.85 13.82 0.29
C ILE A 1 -7.50 13.14 0.34
N ALA A 2 -7.43 11.88 0.78
CA ALA A 2 -6.23 11.05 0.66
C ALA A 2 -6.44 10.03 -0.47
N GLU A 3 -5.45 9.92 -1.36
CA GLU A 3 -5.46 8.99 -2.49
C GLU A 3 -4.30 7.98 -2.33
N PRO A 4 -4.57 6.79 -1.77
CA PRO A 4 -3.56 5.76 -1.60
C PRO A 4 -3.44 4.88 -2.84
N GLY A 5 -2.24 4.84 -3.43
CA GLY A 5 -1.94 3.96 -4.57
C GLY A 5 -1.62 4.70 -5.88
N PHE A 6 -1.24 5.95 -5.77
CA PHE A 6 -0.82 6.77 -6.91
C PHE A 6 0.63 6.45 -7.33
N PRO A 7 0.95 6.36 -8.60
CA PRO A 7 0.08 6.33 -9.76
C PRO A 7 -0.48 4.92 -10.04
N SER A 8 -1.39 4.80 -10.98
CA SER A 8 -1.88 3.50 -11.48
C SER A 8 -0.98 2.94 -12.58
N SER A 9 -0.50 3.78 -13.51
CA SER A 9 0.27 3.34 -14.68
C SER A 9 1.29 4.36 -15.22
N ASP A 10 1.02 5.66 -15.06
CA ASP A 10 1.86 6.75 -15.59
C ASP A 10 1.93 7.90 -14.60
N PHE A 11 3.07 8.04 -13.92
CA PHE A 11 3.25 9.03 -12.87
C PHE A 11 3.04 10.47 -13.37
N ASP A 12 3.70 10.85 -14.46
CA ASP A 12 3.68 12.24 -14.92
C ASP A 12 2.34 12.59 -15.59
N GLY A 13 1.80 11.69 -16.41
CA GLY A 13 0.50 11.90 -17.08
C GLY A 13 -0.66 11.96 -16.10
N GLU A 14 -0.71 11.05 -15.13
CA GLU A 14 -1.77 11.05 -14.09
C GLU A 14 -1.67 12.27 -13.18
N LEU A 15 -0.45 12.71 -12.81
CA LEU A 15 -0.27 13.93 -12.02
C LEU A 15 -0.70 15.18 -12.80
N GLN A 16 -0.35 15.28 -14.08
CA GLN A 16 -0.77 16.39 -14.93
C GLN A 16 -2.29 16.43 -15.09
N LEU A 17 -2.91 15.28 -15.32
CA LEU A 17 -4.37 15.17 -15.44
C LEU A 17 -5.05 15.61 -14.13
N LEU A 18 -4.60 15.12 -13.00
CA LEU A 18 -5.12 15.51 -11.68
C LEU A 18 -5.03 17.03 -11.48
N LEU A 19 -3.88 17.63 -11.76
CA LEU A 19 -3.68 19.08 -11.62
C LEU A 19 -4.56 19.89 -12.57
N GLN A 20 -4.78 19.40 -13.78
CA GLN A 20 -5.67 20.04 -14.77
C GLN A 20 -7.13 20.01 -14.30
N GLU A 21 -7.61 18.84 -13.87
CA GLU A 21 -9.00 18.65 -13.45
C GLU A 21 -9.33 19.37 -12.13
N MET A 22 -8.36 19.49 -11.22
CA MET A 22 -8.53 20.26 -9.98
C MET A 22 -8.69 21.76 -10.23
N GLY A 23 -8.13 22.28 -11.34
CA GLY A 23 -8.16 23.69 -11.65
C GLY A 23 -7.33 24.57 -10.71
N LYS A 24 -7.57 25.88 -10.75
CA LYS A 24 -6.71 26.86 -10.04
C LYS A 24 -7.00 27.01 -8.54
N ASN A 25 -8.26 26.84 -8.13
CA ASN A 25 -8.70 27.05 -6.75
C ASN A 25 -9.69 25.95 -6.32
N PRO A 26 -9.24 24.71 -6.16
CA PRO A 26 -10.12 23.64 -5.71
C PRO A 26 -10.54 23.89 -4.23
N PRO A 27 -11.75 23.49 -3.84
CA PRO A 27 -12.24 23.66 -2.47
C PRO A 27 -11.69 22.63 -1.48
N TYR A 28 -10.70 21.82 -1.90
CA TYR A 28 -10.09 20.73 -1.10
C TYR A 28 -8.64 20.49 -1.49
N ASP A 29 -7.92 19.87 -0.60
CA ASP A 29 -6.57 19.38 -0.85
C ASP A 29 -6.59 17.87 -1.15
N VAL A 30 -5.67 17.43 -2.02
CA VAL A 30 -5.41 16.02 -2.30
C VAL A 30 -4.03 15.66 -1.75
N TYR A 31 -3.98 14.57 -1.00
CA TYR A 31 -2.77 13.99 -0.45
C TYR A 31 -2.53 12.63 -1.09
N LEU A 32 -1.45 12.51 -1.83
CA LEU A 32 -1.08 11.32 -2.58
C LEU A 32 -0.18 10.42 -1.73
N ILE A 33 -0.49 9.11 -1.73
CA ILE A 33 0.36 8.08 -1.15
C ILE A 33 0.86 7.19 -2.30
N PRO A 34 2.18 7.18 -2.57
CA PRO A 34 2.72 6.46 -3.71
C PRO A 34 2.49 4.95 -3.63
N SER A 35 2.22 4.33 -4.79
CA SER A 35 2.16 2.87 -4.95
C SER A 35 3.57 2.29 -5.10
N GLY A 36 4.03 1.55 -4.09
CA GLY A 36 5.33 0.87 -4.15
C GLY A 36 5.41 -0.17 -5.26
N THR A 37 4.32 -0.91 -5.48
CA THR A 37 4.25 -1.93 -6.54
C THR A 37 4.32 -1.32 -7.95
N GLN A 38 3.57 -0.23 -8.20
CA GLN A 38 3.61 0.43 -9.51
C GLN A 38 4.95 1.11 -9.76
N LEU A 39 5.50 1.78 -8.77
CA LEU A 39 6.82 2.41 -8.89
C LEU A 39 7.93 1.39 -9.14
N PHE A 40 7.84 0.18 -8.57
CA PHE A 40 8.75 -0.92 -8.90
C PHE A 40 8.78 -1.20 -10.41
N GLY A 41 7.62 -1.37 -11.02
CA GLY A 41 7.50 -1.60 -12.47
C GLY A 41 7.99 -0.42 -13.31
N MET A 42 7.60 0.80 -12.93
CA MET A 42 7.96 2.02 -13.69
C MET A 42 9.43 2.39 -13.59
N LYS A 43 10.06 2.16 -12.45
CA LYS A 43 11.44 2.56 -12.20
C LYS A 43 12.45 1.44 -12.45
N GLY A 44 11.99 0.21 -12.70
CA GLY A 44 12.85 -0.92 -13.06
C GLY A 44 13.43 -1.68 -11.86
N GLY A 45 12.87 -1.51 -10.66
CA GLY A 45 13.25 -2.29 -9.50
C GLY A 45 13.00 -1.59 -8.17
N ASN A 46 13.19 -2.34 -7.08
CA ASN A 46 12.95 -1.84 -5.71
C ASN A 46 13.91 -0.71 -5.32
N LYS A 47 15.18 -0.79 -5.73
CA LYS A 47 16.19 0.23 -5.43
C LYS A 47 15.85 1.56 -6.09
N GLU A 48 15.50 1.53 -7.36
CA GLU A 48 15.14 2.70 -8.16
C GLU A 48 13.81 3.31 -7.67
N ALA A 49 12.84 2.46 -7.33
CA ALA A 49 11.58 2.89 -6.71
C ALA A 49 11.84 3.59 -5.37
N MET A 50 12.68 3.03 -4.50
CA MET A 50 13.05 3.63 -3.22
C MET A 50 13.74 4.99 -3.40
N SER A 51 14.70 5.08 -4.32
CA SER A 51 15.38 6.36 -4.63
C SER A 51 14.41 7.43 -5.12
N PHE A 52 13.42 7.04 -5.92
CA PHE A 52 12.36 7.95 -6.35
C PHE A 52 11.45 8.38 -5.19
N MET A 53 11.07 7.45 -4.30
CA MET A 53 10.32 7.75 -3.08
C MET A 53 11.05 8.76 -2.18
N GLU A 54 12.36 8.58 -1.99
CA GLU A 54 13.19 9.53 -1.23
C GLU A 54 13.22 10.91 -1.88
N THR A 55 13.19 10.97 -3.21
CA THR A 55 13.06 12.24 -3.93
C THR A 55 11.72 12.92 -3.65
N LEU A 56 10.61 12.17 -3.67
CA LEU A 56 9.29 12.70 -3.31
C LEU A 56 9.27 13.25 -1.87
N ASP A 57 9.88 12.53 -0.94
CA ASP A 57 9.89 12.89 0.48
C ASP A 57 10.73 14.15 0.77
N THR A 58 11.88 14.31 0.10
CA THR A 58 12.89 15.31 0.44
C THR A 58 12.76 16.59 -0.35
N THR A 59 12.50 16.50 -1.65
CA THR A 59 12.54 17.68 -2.53
C THR A 59 11.22 18.42 -2.61
N ARG A 60 10.12 17.74 -2.32
CA ARG A 60 8.75 18.23 -2.57
C ARG A 60 8.55 18.79 -4.00
N ALA A 61 9.40 18.35 -4.94
CA ALA A 61 9.46 18.88 -6.31
C ALA A 61 8.11 18.73 -7.06
N TYR A 62 7.34 17.73 -6.67
CA TYR A 62 6.04 17.40 -7.28
C TYR A 62 4.84 18.00 -6.52
N ASN A 63 5.05 18.59 -5.35
CA ASN A 63 3.96 19.19 -4.60
C ASN A 63 3.47 20.49 -5.27
N ARG A 64 2.19 20.71 -5.19
CA ARG A 64 1.50 21.93 -5.65
C ARG A 64 0.62 22.44 -4.51
N SER A 65 0.03 23.62 -4.65
CA SER A 65 -0.73 24.25 -3.55
C SER A 65 -1.77 23.32 -2.91
N ASN A 66 -2.47 22.53 -3.73
CA ASN A 66 -3.56 21.64 -3.28
C ASN A 66 -3.30 20.16 -3.56
N VAL A 67 -2.14 19.78 -4.10
CA VAL A 67 -1.73 18.40 -4.34
C VAL A 67 -0.37 18.16 -3.68
N ASN A 68 -0.32 17.26 -2.71
CA ASN A 68 0.89 17.01 -1.93
C ASN A 68 1.11 15.51 -1.76
N PHE A 69 2.35 15.07 -1.89
CA PHE A 69 2.73 13.72 -1.50
C PHE A 69 2.93 13.65 0.01
N LEU A 70 2.31 12.64 0.65
CA LEU A 70 2.52 12.39 2.07
C LEU A 70 3.90 11.74 2.28
N PRO A 71 4.79 12.38 3.06
CA PRO A 71 6.15 11.89 3.23
C PRO A 71 6.17 10.58 4.02
N LYS A 72 7.12 9.72 3.66
CA LYS A 72 7.32 8.44 4.32
C LYS A 72 6.05 7.58 4.42
N GLN A 73 5.24 7.59 3.37
CA GLN A 73 4.07 6.74 3.23
C GLN A 73 4.11 5.99 1.89
N VAL A 74 3.65 4.74 1.88
CA VAL A 74 3.61 3.90 0.70
C VAL A 74 2.39 2.99 0.72
N LYS A 75 1.80 2.74 -0.46
CA LYS A 75 0.73 1.77 -0.66
C LYS A 75 1.25 0.50 -1.33
N LEU A 76 0.91 -0.64 -0.74
CA LEU A 76 1.14 -1.98 -1.29
C LEU A 76 -0.20 -2.70 -1.53
N PHE A 77 -0.19 -3.72 -2.39
CA PHE A 77 -1.36 -4.50 -2.73
C PHE A 77 -1.07 -5.98 -2.54
N SER A 78 -1.79 -6.65 -1.63
CA SER A 78 -1.65 -8.08 -1.39
C SER A 78 -2.47 -8.91 -2.39
N ASP A 79 -3.77 -8.76 -2.35
CA ASP A 79 -4.74 -9.55 -3.11
C ASP A 79 -5.74 -8.67 -3.86
N GLY A 80 -6.61 -9.29 -4.62
CA GLY A 80 -7.54 -8.58 -5.50
C GLY A 80 -8.76 -7.99 -4.78
N ALA A 81 -9.58 -7.29 -5.55
CA ALA A 81 -10.73 -6.56 -5.04
C ALA A 81 -11.94 -7.47 -4.78
N ILE A 82 -12.74 -7.12 -3.78
CA ILE A 82 -13.94 -7.86 -3.38
C ILE A 82 -14.98 -7.92 -4.51
N TYR A 83 -15.21 -6.81 -5.20
CA TYR A 83 -16.24 -6.72 -6.24
C TYR A 83 -15.89 -7.49 -7.52
N SER A 84 -14.61 -7.81 -7.75
CA SER A 84 -14.15 -8.63 -8.86
C SER A 84 -13.96 -10.10 -8.50
N GLN A 85 -14.29 -10.49 -7.26
CA GLN A 85 -14.11 -11.84 -6.73
C GLN A 85 -12.65 -12.33 -6.78
N LEU A 86 -11.71 -11.43 -6.54
CA LEU A 86 -10.28 -11.70 -6.59
C LEU A 86 -9.59 -11.68 -5.21
N MET A 87 -10.37 -11.63 -4.12
CA MET A 87 -9.82 -11.79 -2.76
C MET A 87 -9.18 -13.17 -2.61
N GLN A 88 -8.03 -13.22 -1.98
CA GLN A 88 -7.41 -14.50 -1.59
C GLN A 88 -8.08 -15.05 -0.34
N MET A 89 -8.91 -16.06 -0.52
CA MET A 89 -9.70 -16.69 0.53
C MET A 89 -9.20 -18.11 0.81
N LYS A 90 -9.10 -18.46 2.10
CA LYS A 90 -8.65 -19.79 2.55
C LYS A 90 -9.53 -20.92 1.98
N ASP A 91 -10.84 -20.75 2.01
CA ASP A 91 -11.79 -21.77 1.54
C ASP A 91 -12.15 -21.62 0.06
N GLY A 92 -11.59 -20.61 -0.64
CA GLY A 92 -11.92 -20.31 -2.03
C GLY A 92 -13.34 -19.76 -2.21
N TYR A 93 -13.76 -19.70 -3.46
CA TYR A 93 -15.11 -19.28 -3.84
C TYR A 93 -16.03 -20.48 -4.10
N THR A 94 -17.33 -20.28 -4.01
CA THR A 94 -18.32 -21.35 -4.13
C THR A 94 -18.36 -22.03 -5.50
N ASP A 95 -17.88 -21.38 -6.54
CA ASP A 95 -17.73 -21.91 -7.90
C ASP A 95 -16.37 -22.58 -8.15
N GLY A 96 -15.52 -22.65 -7.12
CA GLY A 96 -14.23 -23.33 -7.14
C GLY A 96 -13.06 -22.50 -7.65
N HIS A 97 -13.25 -21.23 -8.02
CA HIS A 97 -12.10 -20.38 -8.34
C HIS A 97 -11.41 -19.86 -7.07
N HIS A 98 -10.20 -19.40 -7.23
CA HIS A 98 -9.40 -18.74 -6.17
C HIS A 98 -9.18 -17.29 -6.54
N GLY A 99 -8.87 -16.46 -5.53
CA GLY A 99 -8.48 -15.08 -5.74
C GLY A 99 -7.12 -14.94 -6.41
N GLU A 100 -6.67 -13.70 -6.57
CA GLU A 100 -5.39 -13.36 -7.19
C GLU A 100 -4.48 -12.61 -6.22
N TRP A 101 -3.20 -12.94 -6.24
CA TRP A 101 -2.16 -12.12 -5.63
C TRP A 101 -1.82 -10.95 -6.56
N MET A 102 -2.12 -9.72 -6.14
CA MET A 102 -1.82 -8.51 -6.92
C MET A 102 -0.32 -8.26 -7.04
N THR A 103 0.44 -8.73 -6.06
CA THR A 103 1.90 -8.70 -6.06
C THR A 103 2.41 -10.11 -5.77
N PRO A 104 3.37 -10.66 -6.54
CA PRO A 104 3.99 -11.94 -6.20
C PRO A 104 4.50 -11.97 -4.76
N LEU A 105 4.26 -13.04 -4.03
CA LEU A 105 4.50 -13.11 -2.58
C LEU A 105 5.93 -12.73 -2.17
N SER A 106 6.92 -13.24 -2.93
CA SER A 106 8.33 -12.92 -2.66
C SER A 106 8.65 -11.44 -2.87
N LEU A 107 8.09 -10.83 -3.91
CA LEU A 107 8.25 -9.40 -4.17
C LEU A 107 7.53 -8.55 -3.11
N PHE A 108 6.33 -8.97 -2.69
CA PHE A 108 5.58 -8.29 -1.65
C PHE A 108 6.37 -8.28 -0.32
N GLU A 109 6.92 -9.43 0.08
CA GLU A 109 7.77 -9.54 1.27
C GLU A 109 8.99 -8.62 1.17
N GLU A 110 9.70 -8.64 0.04
CA GLU A 110 10.87 -7.78 -0.19
C GLU A 110 10.49 -6.29 -0.07
N GLN A 111 9.39 -5.87 -0.69
CA GLN A 111 8.91 -4.49 -0.62
C GLN A 111 8.50 -4.09 0.79
N LEU A 112 7.72 -4.92 1.48
CA LEU A 112 7.30 -4.65 2.86
C LEU A 112 8.51 -4.46 3.77
N MET A 113 9.48 -5.38 3.72
CA MET A 113 10.69 -5.31 4.54
C MET A 113 11.56 -4.11 4.18
N MET A 114 11.68 -3.77 2.91
CA MET A 114 12.41 -2.59 2.45
C MET A 114 11.79 -1.31 3.01
N TYR A 115 10.48 -1.11 2.84
CA TYR A 115 9.79 0.09 3.35
C TYR A 115 9.75 0.11 4.88
N TRP A 116 9.55 -1.04 5.53
CA TRP A 116 9.63 -1.16 6.99
C TRP A 116 10.98 -0.68 7.51
N ASN A 117 12.09 -1.17 6.95
CA ASN A 117 13.45 -0.82 7.41
C ASN A 117 13.83 0.64 7.13
N ASN A 118 13.12 1.33 6.25
CA ASN A 118 13.33 2.74 5.92
C ASN A 118 12.27 3.67 6.55
N ASP A 119 11.57 3.23 7.59
CA ASP A 119 10.61 4.01 8.39
C ASP A 119 9.39 4.54 7.62
N TYR A 120 8.98 3.84 6.57
CA TYR A 120 7.73 4.16 5.89
C TYR A 120 6.52 3.65 6.68
N LYS A 121 5.44 4.43 6.70
CA LYS A 121 4.10 4.01 7.08
C LYS A 121 3.50 3.27 5.91
N ILE A 122 3.16 2.01 6.11
CA ILE A 122 2.78 1.12 5.02
C ILE A 122 1.26 0.94 5.04
N HIS A 123 0.62 1.28 3.93
CA HIS A 123 -0.80 1.04 3.70
C HIS A 123 -0.95 -0.17 2.78
N VAL A 124 -1.68 -1.19 3.22
CA VAL A 124 -1.83 -2.42 2.46
C VAL A 124 -3.28 -2.64 2.06
N HIS A 125 -3.54 -2.83 0.76
CA HIS A 125 -4.79 -3.40 0.30
C HIS A 125 -4.78 -4.90 0.63
N ALA A 126 -5.71 -5.35 1.47
CA ALA A 126 -5.84 -6.73 1.90
C ALA A 126 -7.31 -7.06 2.17
N ASN A 127 -7.95 -7.76 1.25
CA ASN A 127 -9.38 -8.07 1.30
C ASN A 127 -9.69 -9.44 1.89
N GLY A 128 -9.08 -10.50 1.37
CA GLY A 128 -9.32 -11.87 1.78
C GLY A 128 -8.54 -12.26 3.05
N ASP A 129 -9.01 -13.28 3.74
CA ASP A 129 -8.38 -13.78 4.96
C ASP A 129 -6.96 -14.31 4.73
N LEU A 130 -6.67 -14.93 3.57
CA LEU A 130 -5.30 -15.32 3.22
C LEU A 130 -4.41 -14.10 2.95
N GLY A 131 -4.93 -13.09 2.23
CA GLY A 131 -4.19 -11.85 1.98
C GLY A 131 -3.82 -11.13 3.28
N GLN A 132 -4.78 -11.03 4.21
CA GLN A 132 -4.57 -10.45 5.53
C GLN A 132 -3.60 -11.28 6.38
N GLN A 133 -3.78 -12.62 6.42
CA GLN A 133 -2.90 -13.51 7.19
C GLN A 133 -1.44 -13.39 6.73
N MET A 134 -1.21 -13.34 5.42
CA MET A 134 0.13 -13.14 4.86
C MET A 134 0.76 -11.83 5.36
N VAL A 135 0.01 -10.73 5.35
CA VAL A 135 0.52 -9.44 5.84
C VAL A 135 0.78 -9.49 7.35
N ILE A 136 -0.12 -10.08 8.14
CA ILE A 136 0.06 -10.25 9.60
C ILE A 136 1.35 -11.02 9.91
N ASP A 137 1.61 -12.12 9.21
CA ASP A 137 2.79 -12.95 9.40
C ASP A 137 4.08 -12.19 9.02
N LEU A 138 4.04 -11.39 7.95
CA LEU A 138 5.17 -10.54 7.56
C LEU A 138 5.41 -9.40 8.55
N VAL A 139 4.37 -8.80 9.11
CA VAL A 139 4.52 -7.78 10.18
C VAL A 139 5.11 -8.41 11.44
N GLN A 140 4.66 -9.62 11.82
CA GLN A 140 5.26 -10.34 12.93
C GLN A 140 6.76 -10.62 12.68
N LYS A 141 7.11 -11.02 11.46
CA LYS A 141 8.52 -11.24 11.06
C LYS A 141 9.31 -9.93 11.13
N ALA A 142 8.76 -8.84 10.60
CA ALA A 142 9.39 -7.53 10.63
C ALA A 142 9.61 -7.02 12.06
N GLN A 143 8.63 -7.18 12.95
CA GLN A 143 8.73 -6.85 14.37
C GLN A 143 9.80 -7.70 15.10
N ASN A 144 9.97 -8.95 14.73
CA ASN A 144 11.01 -9.79 15.32
C ASN A 144 12.43 -9.36 14.90
N ILE A 145 12.59 -8.83 13.69
CA ILE A 145 13.89 -8.41 13.12
C ILE A 145 14.24 -6.96 13.50
N ASN A 146 13.29 -6.06 13.34
CA ASN A 146 13.44 -4.64 13.55
C ASN A 146 12.19 -4.08 14.25
N PRO A 147 12.07 -4.23 15.58
CA PRO A 147 10.86 -3.88 16.32
C PRO A 147 10.59 -2.37 16.30
N LYS A 148 9.33 -2.01 16.05
CA LYS A 148 8.83 -0.62 16.03
C LYS A 148 7.56 -0.50 16.85
N GLN A 149 7.51 0.46 17.78
CA GLN A 149 6.33 0.70 18.61
C GLN A 149 5.20 1.43 17.87
N ASP A 150 5.54 2.37 16.98
CA ASP A 150 4.59 3.20 16.21
C ASP A 150 4.87 3.10 14.71
N HIS A 151 4.76 1.89 14.17
CA HIS A 151 5.01 1.63 12.74
C HIS A 151 3.89 2.10 11.81
N ARG A 152 2.66 2.26 12.35
CA ARG A 152 1.45 2.72 11.63
C ARG A 152 1.17 1.97 10.32
N LEU A 153 1.54 0.70 10.25
CA LEU A 153 1.08 -0.14 9.16
C LEU A 153 -0.42 -0.33 9.30
N THR A 154 -1.14 -0.16 8.19
CA THR A 154 -2.60 -0.18 8.16
C THR A 154 -3.10 -1.09 7.04
N LEU A 155 -4.05 -1.97 7.34
CA LEU A 155 -4.78 -2.75 6.35
C LEU A 155 -6.01 -1.97 5.88
N HIS A 156 -6.21 -1.93 4.57
CA HIS A 156 -7.37 -1.31 3.96
C HIS A 156 -8.35 -2.37 3.47
N HIS A 157 -9.64 -2.02 3.49
CA HIS A 157 -10.78 -2.77 3.01
C HIS A 157 -11.21 -3.90 3.95
N MET A 158 -10.36 -4.87 4.25
CA MET A 158 -10.66 -5.94 5.21
C MET A 158 -11.99 -6.65 4.92
N GLY A 159 -12.17 -7.10 3.67
CA GLY A 159 -13.44 -7.62 3.18
C GLY A 159 -13.93 -8.88 3.91
N TYR A 160 -13.01 -9.75 4.32
CA TYR A 160 -13.33 -10.97 5.07
C TYR A 160 -12.23 -11.29 6.10
N PHE A 161 -12.59 -11.25 7.39
CA PHE A 161 -11.68 -11.54 8.50
C PHE A 161 -12.44 -12.16 9.69
N ASP A 162 -11.72 -12.75 10.61
CA ASP A 162 -12.28 -13.34 11.83
C ASP A 162 -11.72 -12.67 13.11
N LYS A 163 -12.34 -13.03 14.24
CA LYS A 163 -11.92 -12.50 15.55
C LYS A 163 -10.46 -12.82 15.90
N PRO A 164 -9.95 -14.07 15.71
CA PRO A 164 -8.55 -14.38 15.95
C PRO A 164 -7.57 -13.51 15.14
N MET A 165 -7.89 -13.20 13.89
CA MET A 165 -7.07 -12.29 13.06
C MET A 165 -7.08 -10.87 13.63
N ALA A 166 -8.26 -10.35 14.02
CA ALA A 166 -8.39 -9.04 14.63
C ALA A 166 -7.57 -8.93 15.94
N GLU A 167 -7.56 -9.97 16.76
CA GLU A 167 -6.75 -10.04 17.98
C GLU A 167 -5.24 -10.03 17.68
N LYS A 168 -4.79 -10.77 16.65
CA LYS A 168 -3.38 -10.74 16.22
C LYS A 168 -2.99 -9.33 15.73
N MET A 169 -3.81 -8.70 14.89
CA MET A 169 -3.58 -7.34 14.40
C MET A 169 -3.45 -6.34 15.55
N LYS A 170 -4.37 -6.39 16.51
CA LYS A 170 -4.31 -5.56 17.72
C LYS A 170 -2.99 -5.74 18.48
N ASN A 171 -2.57 -6.99 18.68
CA ASN A 171 -1.33 -7.29 19.42
C ASN A 171 -0.06 -6.81 18.70
N LEU A 172 -0.11 -6.76 17.37
CA LEU A 172 0.98 -6.26 16.53
C LEU A 172 0.93 -4.74 16.31
N GLY A 173 -0.12 -4.05 16.74
CA GLY A 173 -0.31 -2.62 16.50
C GLY A 173 -0.68 -2.28 15.06
N ILE A 174 -1.25 -3.24 14.31
CA ILE A 174 -1.71 -3.02 12.93
C ILE A 174 -3.01 -2.20 12.97
N GLY A 175 -3.05 -1.10 12.22
CA GLY A 175 -4.24 -0.28 12.01
C GLY A 175 -5.20 -0.87 10.97
N ILE A 176 -6.44 -0.41 10.98
CA ILE A 176 -7.49 -0.75 10.01
C ILE A 176 -8.08 0.55 9.44
#